data_f5faa7c9064a0a28eaf67a1d3469aca9
#
_entry.id   f5faa7c9064a0a28eaf67a1d3469aca9
#
_cell.length_a   1.000
_cell.length_b   1.000
_cell.length_c   1.000
_cell.angle_alpha   90.00
_cell.angle_beta   90.00
_cell.angle_gamma   90.00
#
_symmetry.space_group_name_H-M   'P 1'
#
loop_
_entity.id
_entity.type
_entity.pdbx_description
1 polymer ?
#
loop_
_entity_poly.entity_id
_entity_poly.type
_entity_poly.pdbx_seq_one_letter_code
_entity_poly.pdbx_strand_id
1 'polypeptide(L)' 'MEQQQKYLTLDQLREKLGGRGRTSIYRDVELGRLPKPMKLGARLYWLESEIDELMMAGRDAA' A
#
# COMPACT_ATOMS: atom_id res chain seq x y z
N MET A 1 -13.84 -19.51 10.16
CA MET A 1 -12.65 -18.84 10.18
C MET A 1 -12.70 -17.47 9.62
N GLU A 2 -12.26 -16.54 10.35
CA GLU A 2 -12.35 -15.25 9.90
C GLU A 2 -11.15 -14.76 9.27
N GLN A 3 -11.24 -13.99 8.21
CA GLN A 3 -10.15 -13.39 7.61
C GLN A 3 -10.00 -12.04 8.16
N GLN A 4 -8.94 -11.79 8.84
CA GLN A 4 -8.71 -10.48 9.33
C GLN A 4 -8.01 -9.69 8.28
N GLN A 5 -8.71 -8.73 7.69
CA GLN A 5 -8.11 -7.86 6.73
C GLN A 5 -7.62 -6.63 7.44
N LYS A 6 -6.37 -6.31 7.25
CA LYS A 6 -5.78 -5.16 7.88
C LYS A 6 -5.61 -4.05 6.88
N TYR A 7 -6.03 -2.87 7.28
CA TYR A 7 -5.90 -1.69 6.43
C TYR A 7 -4.78 -0.81 6.99
N LEU A 8 -4.03 -0.19 6.10
CA LEU A 8 -2.91 0.64 6.47
C LEU A 8 -3.23 2.08 6.14
N THR A 9 -2.92 2.98 7.07
CA THR A 9 -2.98 4.41 6.78
C THR A 9 -1.77 4.78 5.94
N LEU A 10 -1.75 6.02 5.44
CA LEU A 10 -0.60 6.47 4.66
C LEU A 10 0.69 6.37 5.45
N ASP A 11 0.67 6.79 6.71
CA ASP A 11 1.88 6.73 7.53
C ASP A 11 2.32 5.29 7.77
N GLN A 12 1.38 4.39 8.00
CA GLN A 12 1.70 2.99 8.20
C GLN A 12 2.26 2.37 6.92
N LEU A 13 1.70 2.73 5.79
CA LEU A 13 2.21 2.23 4.52
C LEU A 13 3.62 2.73 4.27
N ARG A 14 3.87 3.99 4.53
CA ARG A 14 5.20 4.55 4.36
C ARG A 14 6.22 3.80 5.22
N GLU A 15 5.84 3.51 6.46
CA GLU A 15 6.74 2.81 7.36
C GLU A 15 7.00 1.38 6.90
N LYS A 16 5.95 0.71 6.45
CA LYS A 16 6.08 -0.66 5.94
C LYS A 16 7.01 -0.73 4.74
N LEU A 17 7.04 0.32 3.95
CA LEU A 17 7.89 0.38 2.76
C LEU A 17 9.26 1.00 3.01
N GLY A 18 9.65 1.09 4.27
CA GLY A 18 10.99 1.53 4.59
C GLY A 18 11.16 3.04 4.74
N GLY A 19 10.09 3.74 5.07
CA GLY A 19 10.17 5.18 5.25
C GLY A 19 10.03 5.97 3.97
N ARG A 20 9.25 5.43 3.03
CA ARG A 20 9.08 6.08 1.75
C ARG A 20 8.32 7.39 1.90
N GLY A 21 8.67 8.39 1.11
CA GLY A 21 8.03 9.69 1.20
C GLY A 21 6.62 9.70 0.64
N ARG A 22 5.82 10.67 1.06
CA ARG A 22 4.43 10.77 0.62
C ARG A 22 4.32 10.93 -0.89
N THR A 23 5.14 11.80 -1.44
CA THR A 23 5.12 12.04 -2.88
C THR A 23 5.43 10.78 -3.65
N SER A 24 6.38 9.99 -3.15
CA SER A 24 6.73 8.73 -3.78
C SER A 24 5.56 7.74 -3.74
N ILE A 25 4.84 7.70 -2.63
CA ILE A 25 3.68 6.83 -2.51
C ILE A 25 2.61 7.20 -3.53
N TYR A 26 2.28 8.49 -3.64
CA TYR A 26 1.26 8.91 -4.58
C TYR A 26 1.70 8.66 -6.02
N ARG A 27 2.96 8.87 -6.32
CA ARG A 27 3.46 8.59 -7.65
C ARG A 27 3.37 7.10 -7.97
N ASP A 28 3.70 6.25 -6.99
CA ASP A 28 3.64 4.82 -7.21
C ASP A 28 2.21 4.36 -7.46
N VAL A 29 1.24 4.98 -6.79
CA VAL A 29 -0.16 4.65 -7.05
C VAL A 29 -0.53 5.04 -8.48
N GLU A 30 -0.11 6.22 -8.91
CA GLU A 30 -0.41 6.68 -10.27
C GLU A 30 0.22 5.80 -11.32
N LEU A 31 1.42 5.32 -11.05
CA LEU A 31 2.14 4.48 -12.01
C LEU A 31 1.73 3.02 -11.95
N GLY A 32 0.82 2.68 -11.07
CA GLY A 32 0.36 1.30 -10.95
C GLY A 32 1.29 0.40 -10.16
N ARG A 33 2.27 0.96 -9.47
CA ARG A 33 3.18 0.17 -8.66
C ARG A 33 2.57 -0.19 -7.31
N LEU A 34 1.58 0.57 -6.88
CA LEU A 34 0.85 0.30 -5.65
C LEU A 34 -0.63 0.27 -5.96
N PRO A 35 -1.42 -0.48 -5.19
CA PRO A 35 -2.85 -0.50 -5.40
C PRO A 35 -3.47 0.82 -5.04
N LYS A 36 -4.63 1.11 -5.60
CA LYS A 36 -5.32 2.35 -5.31
C LYS A 36 -5.87 2.30 -3.89
N PRO A 37 -5.73 3.39 -3.14
CA PRO A 37 -6.25 3.40 -1.78
C PRO A 37 -7.76 3.58 -1.77
N MET A 38 -8.35 3.17 -0.65
CA MET A 38 -9.74 3.44 -0.39
C MET A 38 -9.82 4.72 0.43
N LYS A 39 -10.67 5.63 0.02
CA LYS A 39 -10.82 6.87 0.74
C LYS A 39 -12.01 6.78 1.67
N LEU A 40 -11.75 7.01 2.94
CA LEU A 40 -12.81 7.02 3.92
C LEU A 40 -12.71 8.33 4.70
N GLY A 41 -13.69 9.20 4.49
CA GLY A 41 -13.60 10.54 5.05
C GLY A 41 -12.42 11.27 4.43
N ALA A 42 -11.55 11.79 5.26
CA ALA A 42 -10.39 12.52 4.79
C ALA A 42 -9.14 11.66 4.75
N ARG A 43 -9.27 10.35 5.01
CA ARG A 43 -8.09 9.52 5.10
C ARG A 43 -8.08 8.46 4.02
N LEU A 44 -6.87 8.08 3.62
CA LEU A 44 -6.69 7.02 2.65
C LEU A 44 -6.24 5.76 3.37
N TYR A 45 -6.74 4.62 2.89
CA TYR A 45 -6.40 3.33 3.47
C TYR A 45 -6.03 2.36 2.36
N TRP A 46 -5.03 1.54 2.61
CA TRP A 46 -4.63 0.48 1.69
C TRP A 46 -4.81 -0.86 2.38
N LEU A 47 -5.24 -1.86 1.62
CA LEU A 47 -5.35 -3.20 2.17
C LEU A 47 -3.97 -3.84 2.21
N GLU A 48 -3.55 -4.27 3.40
CA GLU A 48 -2.18 -4.75 3.58
C GLU A 48 -1.88 -5.95 2.69
N SER A 49 -2.85 -6.85 2.51
CA SER A 49 -2.60 -8.04 1.71
C SER A 49 -2.30 -7.67 0.26
N GLU A 50 -2.93 -6.62 -0.26
CA GLU A 50 -2.64 -6.18 -1.62
C GLU A 50 -1.24 -5.62 -1.74
N ILE A 51 -0.79 -4.90 -0.70
CA ILE A 51 0.57 -4.39 -0.68
C ILE A 51 1.55 -5.56 -0.69
N ASP A 52 1.30 -6.56 0.15
CA ASP A 52 2.20 -7.71 0.23
C ASP A 52 2.26 -8.46 -1.10
N GLU A 53 1.13 -8.62 -1.78
CA GLU A 53 1.12 -9.30 -3.05
C GLU A 53 1.94 -8.57 -4.10
N LEU A 54 1.82 -7.26 -4.14
CA LEU A 54 2.61 -6.49 -5.09
C LEU A 54 4.09 -6.53 -4.76
N MET A 55 4.44 -6.51 -3.49
CA MET A 55 5.84 -6.60 -3.11
C MET A 55 6.43 -7.93 -3.51
N MET A 56 5.67 -9.01 -3.34
CA MET A 56 6.15 -10.31 -3.73
C MET A 56 6.29 -10.44 -5.23
N ALA A 57 5.35 -9.88 -5.98
CA ALA A 57 5.43 -9.91 -7.43
C ALA A 57 6.64 -9.12 -7.93
N GLY A 58 6.94 -8.01 -7.27
CA GLY A 58 8.11 -7.22 -7.62
C GLY A 58 9.40 -7.99 -7.41
N ARG A 59 9.46 -8.77 -6.32
CA ARG A 59 10.64 -9.59 -6.09
C ARG A 59 10.84 -10.62 -7.19
N ASP A 60 9.73 -11.25 -7.59
CA ASP A 60 9.83 -12.29 -8.60
C ASP A 60 10.19 -11.72 -9.96
N ALA A 61 9.82 -10.49 -10.21
CA ALA A 61 10.10 -9.88 -11.48
C ALA A 61 11.55 -9.41 -11.61
N ALA A 62 12.26 -9.32 -10.53
CA ALA A 62 13.61 -8.77 -10.54
C ALA A 62 14.66 -9.69 -11.16
#